data_dc34b991591ec3e407d4d796c0a898b3
#
_entry.id   dc34b991591ec3e407d4d796c0a898b3
#
_cell.length_a   1.000
_cell.length_b   1.000
_cell.length_c   1.000
_cell.angle_alpha   90.00
_cell.angle_beta   90.00
_cell.angle_gamma   90.00
#
_symmetry.space_group_name_H-M   'P 1'
#
loop_
_entity.id
_entity.type
_entity.pdbx_description
1 polymer ?
#
loop_
_entity_poly.entity_id
_entity_poly.type
_entity_poly.pdbx_seq_one_letter_code
_entity_poly.pdbx_strand_id
1 'polypeptide(L)'
;MAGKNYTKIKDLVTGSEGSAYITIDGQNRYFFELSKIEANIEFTVIAKKLLGHRMKQHKVVAAEGKGSITMYNVSSAASAIYHQYIKEGKTPTISIQTTNEDPASTIGRRVIVMRDCILAKAPVAYLEDGSEDLNTTDSDFTFDDLDDLESYTLPENMR
;
A
#
# COMPACT_ATOMS: atom_id res chain seq x y z
N MET A 1 -8.44 28.21 29.35
CA MET A 1 -7.31 28.26 28.40
C MET A 1 -7.63 27.42 27.18
N ALA A 2 -7.65 28.03 26.01
CA ALA A 2 -7.78 27.25 24.80
C ALA A 2 -6.61 26.29 24.71
N GLY A 3 -6.87 24.99 24.61
CA GLY A 3 -5.84 24.00 24.40
C GLY A 3 -5.07 24.32 23.13
N LYS A 4 -3.76 24.22 23.18
CA LYS A 4 -2.95 24.35 21.95
C LYS A 4 -3.29 23.19 21.03
N ASN A 5 -3.72 23.48 19.82
CA ASN A 5 -3.95 22.48 18.79
C ASN A 5 -2.61 22.00 18.26
N TYR A 6 -2.13 20.88 18.79
CA TYR A 6 -0.89 20.26 18.35
C TYR A 6 -1.07 18.73 18.32
N THR A 7 -0.29 18.08 17.46
CA THR A 7 -0.31 16.63 17.35
C THR A 7 0.30 16.00 18.60
N LYS A 8 -0.42 15.08 19.22
CA LYS A 8 0.09 14.30 20.33
C LYS A 8 0.69 13.00 19.81
N ILE A 9 1.82 12.59 20.39
CA ILE A 9 2.51 11.34 19.99
C ILE A 9 1.57 10.13 20.12
N LYS A 10 0.70 10.09 21.12
CA LYS A 10 -0.24 8.98 21.31
C LYS A 10 -1.22 8.81 20.15
N ASP A 11 -1.48 9.85 19.37
CA ASP A 11 -2.38 9.81 18.22
C ASP A 11 -1.68 9.42 16.92
N LEU A 12 -0.36 9.26 16.95
CA LEU A 12 0.39 8.73 15.82
C LEU A 12 0.25 7.21 15.78
N VAL A 13 -0.17 6.71 14.64
CA VAL A 13 -0.35 5.27 14.42
C VAL A 13 0.95 4.66 13.92
N THR A 14 1.38 3.57 14.56
CA THR A 14 2.57 2.83 14.12
C THR A 14 2.22 1.88 12.99
N GLY A 15 3.17 1.66 12.08
CA GLY A 15 2.97 0.72 10.97
C GLY A 15 2.83 -0.74 11.41
N SER A 16 3.20 -1.08 12.65
CA SER A 16 3.06 -2.42 13.19
C SER A 16 1.64 -2.75 13.69
N GLU A 17 0.81 -1.74 13.89
CA GLU A 17 -0.57 -1.89 14.34
C GLU A 17 -1.52 -2.03 13.15
N GLY A 18 -1.25 -3.02 12.31
CA GLY A 18 -2.04 -3.21 11.12
C GLY A 18 -2.13 -4.66 10.69
N SER A 19 -3.03 -4.90 9.77
CA SER A 19 -3.20 -6.20 9.11
C SER A 19 -3.53 -6.00 7.64
N ALA A 20 -3.30 -7.03 6.85
CA ALA A 20 -3.62 -7.00 5.44
C ALA A 20 -4.28 -8.30 5.00
N TYR A 21 -5.17 -8.18 4.02
CA TYR A 21 -5.81 -9.30 3.34
C TYR A 21 -5.52 -9.18 1.85
N ILE A 22 -5.27 -10.30 1.23
CA ILE A 22 -5.06 -10.38 -0.21
C ILE A 22 -6.16 -11.22 -0.86
N THR A 23 -6.68 -10.74 -1.98
CA THR A 23 -7.64 -11.47 -2.80
C THR A 23 -6.99 -11.76 -4.14
N ILE A 24 -6.84 -13.04 -4.46
CA ILE A 24 -6.29 -13.52 -5.73
C ILE A 24 -7.39 -14.30 -6.44
N ASP A 25 -7.80 -13.86 -7.64
CA ASP A 25 -8.85 -14.49 -8.45
C ASP A 25 -10.13 -14.77 -7.64
N GLY A 26 -10.55 -13.82 -6.80
CA GLY A 26 -11.75 -13.91 -6.00
C GLY A 26 -11.61 -14.66 -4.68
N GLN A 27 -10.45 -15.23 -4.38
CA GLN A 27 -10.17 -15.91 -3.11
C GLN A 27 -9.48 -14.97 -2.13
N ASN A 28 -10.18 -14.59 -1.08
CA ASN A 28 -9.67 -13.70 -0.05
C ASN A 28 -9.04 -14.51 1.09
N ARG A 29 -7.86 -14.07 1.53
CA ARG A 29 -7.20 -14.65 2.70
C ARG A 29 -6.34 -13.61 3.42
N TYR A 30 -6.00 -13.90 4.68
CA TYR A 30 -5.05 -13.10 5.42
C TYR A 30 -3.67 -13.13 4.73
N PHE A 31 -3.08 -11.96 4.57
CA PHE A 31 -1.77 -11.83 3.89
C PHE A 31 -0.63 -12.04 4.90
N PHE A 32 -0.47 -13.26 5.35
CA PHE A 32 0.48 -13.60 6.42
C PHE A 32 1.96 -13.51 5.99
N GLU A 33 2.24 -13.53 4.70
CA GLU A 33 3.60 -13.36 4.17
C GLU A 33 4.08 -11.91 4.22
N LEU A 34 3.18 -10.98 4.44
CA LEU A 34 3.50 -9.56 4.39
C LEU A 34 4.36 -9.13 5.57
N SER A 35 5.51 -8.54 5.28
CA SER A 35 6.37 -7.88 6.26
C SER A 35 6.18 -6.37 6.26
N LYS A 36 6.11 -5.77 5.09
CA LYS A 36 5.98 -4.33 4.93
C LYS A 36 5.20 -4.02 3.66
N ILE A 37 4.34 -3.02 3.72
CA ILE A 37 3.69 -2.46 2.54
C ILE A 37 3.69 -0.94 2.64
N GLU A 38 4.00 -0.31 1.53
CA GLU A 38 3.94 1.14 1.37
C GLU A 38 3.32 1.44 0.02
N ALA A 39 2.30 2.28 -0.01
CA ALA A 39 1.59 2.63 -1.23
C ALA A 39 1.33 4.12 -1.28
N ASN A 40 1.50 4.69 -2.46
CA ASN A 40 1.33 6.11 -2.70
C ASN A 40 0.61 6.33 -4.02
N ILE A 41 -0.04 7.47 -4.15
CA ILE A 41 -0.53 7.98 -5.43
C ILE A 41 0.39 9.09 -5.87
N GLU A 42 0.96 8.95 -7.05
CA GLU A 42 1.79 9.97 -7.67
C GLU A 42 0.97 10.76 -8.68
N PHE A 43 1.02 12.07 -8.57
CA PHE A 43 0.31 12.99 -9.46
C PHE A 43 1.25 13.52 -10.52
N THR A 44 0.76 13.55 -11.76
CA THR A 44 1.43 14.26 -12.84
C THR A 44 0.90 15.68 -12.88
N VAL A 45 1.80 16.65 -12.63
CA VAL A 45 1.46 18.08 -12.55
C VAL A 45 2.09 18.80 -13.75
N ILE A 46 1.27 19.55 -14.46
CA ILE A 46 1.76 20.45 -15.50
C ILE A 46 1.72 21.88 -15.00
N ALA A 47 2.65 22.69 -15.49
CA ALA A 47 2.74 24.11 -15.17
C ALA A 47 2.67 24.92 -16.48
N LYS A 48 1.90 25.99 -16.45
CA LYS A 48 1.77 26.89 -17.59
C LYS A 48 1.66 28.33 -17.13
N LYS A 49 2.39 29.21 -17.82
CA LYS A 49 2.24 30.64 -17.64
C LYS A 49 1.12 31.12 -18.58
N LEU A 50 0.06 31.66 -17.97
CA LEU A 50 -1.06 32.20 -18.73
C LEU A 50 -0.92 33.70 -18.90
N LEU A 51 -1.60 34.23 -19.93
CA LEU A 51 -1.63 35.66 -20.22
C LEU A 51 -2.22 36.43 -19.04
N GLY A 52 -1.57 37.51 -18.64
CA GLY A 52 -2.01 38.33 -17.51
C GLY A 52 -1.50 37.90 -16.15
N HIS A 53 -0.84 36.76 -16.03
CA HIS A 53 -0.23 36.27 -14.80
C HIS A 53 1.28 36.14 -14.91
N ARG A 54 2.01 36.60 -13.88
CA ARG A 54 3.47 36.48 -13.82
C ARG A 54 3.93 35.12 -13.32
N MET A 55 3.15 34.52 -12.42
CA MET A 55 3.43 33.18 -11.87
C MET A 55 2.77 32.10 -12.72
N LYS A 56 3.46 30.97 -12.86
CA LYS A 56 2.91 29.79 -13.51
C LYS A 56 1.78 29.21 -12.68
N GLN A 57 0.74 28.76 -13.35
CA GLN A 57 -0.34 27.99 -12.74
C GLN A 57 -0.12 26.50 -12.98
N HIS A 58 -0.59 25.68 -12.05
CA HIS A 58 -0.37 24.24 -12.06
C HIS A 58 -1.70 23.49 -12.10
N LYS A 59 -1.69 22.38 -12.80
CA LYS A 59 -2.85 21.48 -12.89
C LYS A 59 -2.41 20.04 -12.80
N VAL A 60 -3.11 19.25 -12.00
CA VAL A 60 -2.97 17.81 -11.98
C VAL A 60 -3.71 17.22 -13.20
N VAL A 61 -3.01 16.48 -14.03
CA VAL A 61 -3.56 15.92 -15.27
C VAL A 61 -3.68 14.40 -15.23
N ALA A 62 -2.97 13.73 -14.35
CA ALA A 62 -3.02 12.28 -14.19
C ALA A 62 -2.61 11.87 -12.79
N ALA A 63 -2.98 10.66 -12.40
CA ALA A 63 -2.57 10.04 -11.16
C ALA A 63 -2.20 8.58 -11.42
N GLU A 64 -1.23 8.06 -10.68
CA GLU A 64 -0.77 6.68 -10.79
C GLU A 64 -0.59 6.10 -9.39
N GLY A 65 -1.13 4.90 -9.16
CA GLY A 65 -0.95 4.17 -7.92
C GLY A 65 0.29 3.30 -7.97
N LYS A 66 1.22 3.53 -7.06
CA LYS A 66 2.47 2.77 -6.93
C LYS A 66 2.78 2.47 -5.48
N GLY A 67 3.48 1.39 -5.27
CA GLY A 67 3.95 1.05 -3.95
C GLY A 67 5.07 0.02 -3.96
N SER A 68 5.54 -0.29 -2.78
CA SER A 68 6.51 -1.36 -2.54
C SER A 68 5.99 -2.30 -1.47
N ILE A 69 6.35 -3.56 -1.59
CA ILE A 69 5.93 -4.62 -0.70
C ILE A 69 7.13 -5.50 -0.39
N THR A 70 7.28 -5.86 0.89
CA THR A 70 8.26 -6.85 1.35
C THR A 70 7.52 -8.04 1.90
N MET A 71 7.83 -9.22 1.41
CA MET A 71 7.16 -10.46 1.77
C MET A 71 8.17 -11.46 2.32
N TYR A 72 7.77 -12.22 3.34
CA TYR A 72 8.49 -13.42 3.75
C TYR A 72 8.21 -14.56 2.77
N ASN A 73 9.25 -15.30 2.38
CA ASN A 73 9.11 -16.44 1.48
C ASN A 73 8.69 -17.70 2.24
N VAL A 74 7.50 -17.68 2.80
CA VAL A 74 6.97 -18.77 3.66
C VAL A 74 5.84 -19.56 3.01
N SER A 75 5.48 -19.24 1.77
CA SER A 75 4.44 -19.95 1.02
C SER A 75 4.78 -20.04 -0.44
N SER A 76 4.07 -20.92 -1.15
CA SER A 76 4.17 -21.08 -2.61
C SER A 76 3.10 -20.28 -3.37
N ALA A 77 2.42 -19.35 -2.71
CA ALA A 77 1.34 -18.60 -3.34
C ALA A 77 1.77 -17.78 -4.56
N ALA A 78 3.01 -17.27 -4.54
CA ALA A 78 3.57 -16.55 -5.66
C ALA A 78 3.69 -17.42 -6.93
N SER A 79 3.85 -18.74 -6.79
CA SER A 79 3.97 -19.63 -7.94
C SER A 79 2.71 -19.67 -8.80
N ALA A 80 1.54 -19.54 -8.21
CA ALA A 80 0.29 -19.44 -8.96
C ALA A 80 0.27 -18.20 -9.87
N ILE A 81 0.86 -17.10 -9.41
CA ILE A 81 0.91 -15.83 -10.14
C ILE A 81 1.79 -15.96 -11.39
N TYR A 82 3.05 -16.38 -11.22
CA TYR A 82 3.96 -16.44 -12.37
C TYR A 82 3.69 -17.61 -13.31
N HIS A 83 3.24 -18.76 -12.81
CA HIS A 83 2.87 -19.90 -13.66
C HIS A 83 1.69 -19.57 -14.55
N GLN A 84 0.67 -18.94 -14.02
CA GLN A 84 -0.51 -18.54 -14.80
C GLN A 84 -0.13 -17.62 -15.95
N TYR A 85 0.73 -16.64 -15.70
CA TYR A 85 1.18 -15.73 -16.74
C TYR A 85 2.10 -16.42 -17.77
N ILE A 86 3.12 -17.14 -17.31
CA ILE A 86 4.13 -17.76 -18.20
C ILE A 86 3.52 -18.87 -19.05
N LYS A 87 2.66 -19.69 -18.48
CA LYS A 87 2.10 -20.86 -19.18
C LYS A 87 0.84 -20.53 -19.97
N GLU A 88 0.03 -19.63 -19.52
CA GLU A 88 -1.29 -19.33 -20.11
C GLU A 88 -1.43 -17.89 -20.63
N GLY A 89 -0.48 -17.01 -20.32
CA GLY A 89 -0.53 -15.61 -20.72
C GLY A 89 -1.58 -14.79 -19.96
N LYS A 90 -2.09 -15.29 -18.84
CA LYS A 90 -3.12 -14.64 -18.03
C LYS A 90 -2.53 -14.05 -16.77
N THR A 91 -2.89 -12.80 -16.48
CA THR A 91 -2.54 -12.14 -15.22
C THR A 91 -3.66 -12.34 -14.21
N PRO A 92 -3.39 -12.86 -13.00
CA PRO A 92 -4.42 -12.99 -11.99
C PRO A 92 -4.88 -11.61 -11.51
N THR A 93 -6.15 -11.53 -11.11
CA THR A 93 -6.70 -10.32 -10.50
C THR A 93 -6.33 -10.30 -9.02
N ILE A 94 -5.60 -9.30 -8.59
CA ILE A 94 -5.11 -9.16 -7.21
C ILE A 94 -5.70 -7.88 -6.61
N SER A 95 -6.25 -8.02 -5.40
CA SER A 95 -6.66 -6.88 -4.59
C SER A 95 -6.04 -7.02 -3.21
N ILE A 96 -5.58 -5.92 -2.64
CA ILE A 96 -4.97 -5.89 -1.32
C ILE A 96 -5.76 -4.92 -0.44
N GLN A 97 -6.23 -5.42 0.70
CA GLN A 97 -6.89 -4.61 1.71
C GLN A 97 -5.96 -4.43 2.90
N THR A 98 -5.72 -3.20 3.29
CA THR A 98 -4.94 -2.87 4.48
C THR A 98 -5.82 -2.24 5.54
N THR A 99 -5.63 -2.65 6.78
CA THR A 99 -6.29 -2.07 7.95
C THR A 99 -5.21 -1.58 8.90
N ASN A 100 -5.29 -0.34 9.31
CA ASN A 100 -4.39 0.24 10.29
C ASN A 100 -5.20 0.83 11.44
N GLU A 101 -5.00 0.29 12.65
CA GLU A 101 -5.70 0.71 13.84
C GLU A 101 -4.77 0.57 15.05
N ASP A 102 -4.52 1.67 15.74
CA ASP A 102 -3.78 1.68 16.98
C ASP A 102 -4.77 1.94 18.13
N PRO A 103 -4.98 0.97 19.05
CA PRO A 103 -5.88 1.16 20.17
C PRO A 103 -5.50 2.31 21.11
N ALA A 104 -4.22 2.70 21.14
CA ALA A 104 -3.75 3.83 21.94
C ALA A 104 -4.05 5.18 21.30
N SER A 105 -4.36 5.21 20.00
CA SER A 105 -4.69 6.43 19.27
C SER A 105 -6.18 6.76 19.35
N THR A 106 -6.51 8.04 19.31
CA THR A 106 -7.91 8.51 19.32
C THR A 106 -8.46 8.69 17.91
N ILE A 107 -7.68 8.47 16.86
CA ILE A 107 -8.10 8.74 15.48
C ILE A 107 -8.87 7.58 14.82
N GLY A 108 -8.93 6.42 15.47
CA GLY A 108 -9.68 5.27 14.98
C GLY A 108 -8.92 4.41 14.00
N ARG A 109 -9.63 3.87 13.03
CA ARG A 109 -9.16 2.88 12.09
C ARG A 109 -9.23 3.39 10.66
N ARG A 110 -8.26 2.99 9.85
CA ARG A 110 -8.26 3.24 8.41
C ARG A 110 -8.23 1.93 7.64
N VAL A 111 -9.17 1.77 6.72
CA VAL A 111 -9.25 0.58 5.86
C VAL A 111 -9.23 1.03 4.41
N ILE A 112 -8.26 0.54 3.65
CA ILE A 112 -8.08 0.86 2.24
C ILE A 112 -8.02 -0.44 1.44
N VAL A 113 -8.73 -0.47 0.33
CA VAL A 113 -8.64 -1.55 -0.66
C VAL A 113 -7.98 -0.99 -1.91
N MET A 114 -6.89 -1.64 -2.32
CA MET A 114 -6.22 -1.38 -3.59
C MET A 114 -6.61 -2.45 -4.58
N ARG A 115 -7.14 -2.06 -5.73
CA ARG A 115 -7.68 -2.99 -6.73
C ARG A 115 -6.77 -3.06 -7.95
N ASP A 116 -6.84 -4.20 -8.64
CA ASP A 116 -6.07 -4.46 -9.86
C ASP A 116 -4.57 -4.26 -9.64
N CYS A 117 -4.07 -4.84 -8.54
CA CYS A 117 -2.66 -4.79 -8.20
C CYS A 117 -1.84 -5.70 -9.12
N ILE A 118 -0.69 -5.20 -9.55
CA ILE A 118 0.29 -5.97 -10.32
C ILE A 118 1.61 -5.91 -9.56
N LEU A 119 2.13 -7.09 -9.21
CA LEU A 119 3.43 -7.23 -8.58
C LEU A 119 4.52 -7.30 -9.65
N ALA A 120 5.58 -6.53 -9.48
CA ALA A 120 6.70 -6.50 -10.42
C ALA A 120 7.59 -7.74 -10.33
N LYS A 121 7.63 -8.39 -9.16
CA LYS A 121 8.46 -9.57 -8.89
C LYS A 121 7.65 -10.62 -8.14
N ALA A 122 7.83 -11.88 -8.52
CA ALA A 122 7.35 -13.02 -7.76
C ALA A 122 8.56 -13.91 -7.40
N PRO A 123 8.72 -14.28 -6.12
CA PRO A 123 9.88 -15.07 -5.70
C PRO A 123 9.82 -16.48 -6.27
N VAL A 124 10.94 -16.95 -6.81
CA VAL A 124 11.09 -18.31 -7.34
C VAL A 124 12.00 -19.15 -6.43
N ALA A 125 13.21 -18.65 -6.19
CA ALA A 125 14.19 -19.35 -5.37
C ALA A 125 15.22 -18.40 -4.79
N TYR A 126 15.63 -18.67 -3.56
CA TYR A 126 16.76 -18.00 -2.93
C TYR A 126 17.51 -19.01 -2.06
N LEU A 127 18.76 -19.24 -2.39
CA LEU A 127 19.66 -20.12 -1.63
C LEU A 127 21.00 -19.43 -1.48
N GLU A 128 21.51 -19.37 -0.26
CA GLU A 128 22.81 -18.79 0.03
C GLU A 128 23.48 -19.60 1.15
N ASP A 129 24.69 -20.09 0.88
CA ASP A 129 25.47 -20.83 1.85
C ASP A 129 25.94 -19.92 3.00
N GLY A 130 25.69 -20.34 4.23
CA GLY A 130 26.10 -19.60 5.43
C GLY A 130 25.27 -18.35 5.72
N SER A 131 24.16 -18.14 5.04
CA SER A 131 23.28 -17.01 5.31
C SER A 131 22.52 -17.19 6.63
N GLU A 132 22.55 -16.16 7.48
CA GLU A 132 21.74 -16.08 8.70
C GLU A 132 20.51 -15.21 8.50
N ASP A 133 20.36 -14.57 7.35
CA ASP A 133 19.24 -13.70 7.03
C ASP A 133 17.99 -14.51 6.66
N LEU A 134 16.84 -13.98 7.02
CA LEU A 134 15.55 -14.56 6.65
C LEU A 134 15.27 -14.30 5.16
N ASN A 135 14.69 -15.30 4.48
CA ASN A 135 14.30 -15.14 3.09
C ASN A 135 13.15 -14.18 2.95
N THR A 136 13.43 -13.02 2.36
CA THR A 136 12.43 -12.00 2.04
C THR A 136 12.53 -11.61 0.57
N THR A 137 11.45 -11.11 0.02
CA THR A 137 11.41 -10.57 -1.34
C THR A 137 10.84 -9.17 -1.31
N ASP A 138 11.58 -8.22 -1.87
CA ASP A 138 11.12 -6.87 -2.10
C ASP A 138 10.59 -6.76 -3.52
N SER A 139 9.41 -6.21 -3.68
CA SER A 139 8.80 -5.99 -4.98
C SER A 139 8.12 -4.64 -5.02
N ASP A 140 8.19 -4.01 -6.18
CA ASP A 140 7.31 -2.90 -6.48
C ASP A 140 5.96 -3.44 -6.96
N PHE A 141 4.90 -2.69 -6.73
CA PHE A 141 3.59 -3.01 -7.26
C PHE A 141 2.86 -1.76 -7.72
N THR A 142 1.90 -1.96 -8.59
CA THR A 142 1.00 -0.91 -9.07
C THR A 142 -0.43 -1.29 -8.78
N PHE A 143 -1.31 -0.31 -8.69
CA PHE A 143 -2.74 -0.54 -8.56
C PHE A 143 -3.49 0.49 -9.41
N ASP A 144 -4.62 0.09 -9.95
CA ASP A 144 -5.39 0.92 -10.88
C ASP A 144 -6.51 1.69 -10.21
N ASP A 145 -6.98 1.20 -9.05
CA ASP A 145 -8.08 1.80 -8.30
C ASP A 145 -7.90 1.58 -6.81
N LEU A 146 -8.51 2.42 -6.03
CA LEU A 146 -8.52 2.29 -4.57
C LEU A 146 -9.84 2.80 -3.99
N ASP A 147 -10.23 2.20 -2.86
CA ASP A 147 -11.39 2.62 -2.09
C ASP A 147 -11.01 2.79 -0.63
N ASP A 148 -11.40 3.91 -0.05
CA ASP A 148 -11.33 4.15 1.40
C ASP A 148 -12.62 3.64 2.05
N LEU A 149 -12.58 2.46 2.66
CA LEU A 149 -13.74 1.88 3.34
C LEU A 149 -13.99 2.54 4.69
N GLU A 150 -12.92 2.86 5.41
CA GLU A 150 -12.95 3.63 6.65
C GLU A 150 -11.76 4.59 6.67
N SER A 151 -11.98 5.78 7.22
CA SER A 151 -10.95 6.81 7.32
C SER A 151 -10.71 7.20 8.77
N TYR A 152 -9.51 7.68 9.07
CA TYR A 152 -9.22 8.25 10.38
C TYR A 152 -10.14 9.44 10.69
N THR A 153 -10.45 9.61 11.96
CA THR A 153 -11.14 10.80 12.46
C THR A 153 -10.13 11.82 12.99
N LEU A 154 -10.56 13.04 13.20
CA LEU A 154 -9.68 14.03 13.81
C LEU A 154 -9.25 13.56 15.22
N PRO A 155 -8.00 13.88 15.63
CA PRO A 155 -7.56 13.61 17.00
C PRO A 155 -8.51 14.25 18.03
N GLU A 156 -8.63 13.63 19.19
CA GLU A 156 -9.54 14.05 20.25
C GLU A 156 -9.40 15.55 20.62
N ASN A 157 -8.16 16.02 20.65
CA ASN A 157 -7.88 17.44 20.99
C ASN A 157 -8.17 18.44 19.86
N MET A 158 -8.60 17.96 18.69
CA MET A 158 -8.92 18.77 17.52
C MET A 158 -10.38 18.66 17.08
N ARG A 159 -11.21 17.94 17.82
CA ARG A 159 -12.64 17.78 17.55
C ARG A 159 -13.46 18.94 18.06
#